data_1e4a99df0105c505f352fb6394c0d48c
#
_entry.id   1e4a99df0105c505f352fb6394c0d48c
#
_cell.length_a   1.000
_cell.length_b   1.000
_cell.length_c   1.000
_cell.angle_alpha   90.00
_cell.angle_beta   90.00
_cell.angle_gamma   90.00
#
_symmetry.space_group_name_H-M   'P 1'
#
loop_
_entity.id
_entity.type
_entity.pdbx_description
1 polymer ?
#
loop_
_entity_poly.entity_id
_entity_poly.type
_entity_poly.pdbx_seq_one_letter_code
_entity_poly.pdbx_strand_id
1 'polypeptide(L)'
;GVEQLYNFNEIIRFKEETDKEVIMLIGNHDHHYMNVGETYSGYQPAMQFDFNLALKENMHHLQIAYKLDEVLFTHAGISPVWMDDTFYREVKQPWSKNNIVEDLNELYKAKPTLFNFSHLGWDPSGDSVEQGPLWIRPSSLMKSNKGDGGLKKHFIQVVGHTQVTDIFESFKATEKAMGGRYYLVDAMPHGGYVIYENGQLTPMKLLED
;
A
#
# COMPACT_ATOMS: atom_id res chain seq x y z
N GLY A 1 -0.59 17.92 10.54
CA GLY A 1 0.13 17.64 11.78
C GLY A 1 -0.81 17.14 12.85
N VAL A 2 -1.25 18.02 13.74
CA VAL A 2 -2.07 17.63 14.91
C VAL A 2 -3.38 16.92 14.51
N GLU A 3 -4.08 17.41 13.52
CA GLU A 3 -5.31 16.78 13.02
C GLU A 3 -5.08 15.38 12.45
N GLN A 4 -3.99 15.18 11.77
CA GLN A 4 -3.62 13.85 11.22
C GLN A 4 -3.33 12.86 12.34
N LEU A 5 -2.62 13.28 13.38
CA LEU A 5 -2.36 12.47 14.56
C LEU A 5 -3.67 12.16 15.32
N TYR A 6 -4.54 13.15 15.45
CA TYR A 6 -5.86 12.95 16.03
C TYR A 6 -6.66 11.89 15.24
N ASN A 7 -6.74 12.02 13.92
CA ASN A 7 -7.43 11.07 13.06
C ASN A 7 -6.82 9.66 13.15
N PHE A 8 -5.50 9.55 13.21
CA PHE A 8 -4.84 8.26 13.43
C PHE A 8 -5.29 7.61 14.73
N ASN A 9 -5.28 8.35 15.84
CA ASN A 9 -5.71 7.83 17.14
C ASN A 9 -7.20 7.47 17.16
N GLU A 10 -8.07 8.23 16.46
CA GLU A 10 -9.48 7.88 16.30
C GLU A 10 -9.69 6.56 15.56
N ILE A 11 -8.88 6.30 14.51
CA ILE A 11 -8.96 5.03 13.76
C ILE A 11 -8.48 3.88 14.63
N ILE A 12 -7.40 4.05 15.41
CA ILE A 12 -6.92 3.04 16.37
C ILE A 12 -8.03 2.72 17.38
N ARG A 13 -8.62 3.75 18.00
CA ARG A 13 -9.71 3.56 18.96
C ARG A 13 -10.90 2.83 18.32
N PHE A 14 -11.31 3.23 17.13
CA PHE A 14 -12.38 2.54 16.39
C PHE A 14 -12.04 1.06 16.17
N LYS A 15 -10.79 0.76 15.77
CA LYS A 15 -10.33 -0.61 15.58
C LYS A 15 -10.39 -1.45 16.87
N GLU A 16 -10.09 -0.84 18.02
CA GLU A 16 -10.09 -1.51 19.31
C GLU A 16 -11.50 -1.72 19.87
N GLU A 17 -12.41 -0.79 19.61
CA GLU A 17 -13.77 -0.79 20.16
C GLU A 17 -14.80 -1.55 19.29
N THR A 18 -14.52 -1.73 18.00
CA THR A 18 -15.46 -2.41 17.08
C THR A 18 -15.34 -3.93 17.17
N ASP A 19 -16.46 -4.62 16.91
CA ASP A 19 -16.51 -6.07 16.69
C ASP A 19 -16.09 -6.49 15.27
N LYS A 20 -15.77 -5.52 14.40
CA LYS A 20 -15.35 -5.76 13.01
C LYS A 20 -13.85 -5.91 12.91
N GLU A 21 -13.40 -6.73 11.97
CA GLU A 21 -11.99 -6.74 11.61
C GLU A 21 -11.64 -5.46 10.85
N VAL A 22 -10.72 -4.67 11.38
CA VAL A 22 -10.20 -3.44 10.77
C VAL A 22 -8.74 -3.66 10.42
N ILE A 23 -8.41 -3.57 9.14
CA ILE A 23 -7.04 -3.71 8.63
C ILE A 23 -6.48 -2.32 8.33
N MET A 24 -5.33 -2.00 8.92
CA MET A 24 -4.63 -0.73 8.71
C MET A 24 -3.31 -0.98 8.00
N LEU A 25 -3.16 -0.40 6.82
CA LEU A 25 -1.93 -0.51 6.04
C LEU A 25 -1.06 0.73 6.25
N ILE A 26 0.24 0.50 6.41
CA ILE A 26 1.25 1.56 6.47
C ILE A 26 1.41 2.17 5.09
N GLY A 27 1.32 3.50 5.01
CA GLY A 27 1.61 4.28 3.82
C GLY A 27 3.00 4.91 3.86
N ASN A 28 3.41 5.49 2.73
CA ASN A 28 4.70 6.18 2.61
C ASN A 28 4.77 7.42 3.52
N HIS A 29 3.64 8.07 3.81
CA HIS A 29 3.56 9.22 4.73
C HIS A 29 3.62 8.80 6.22
N ASP A 30 3.32 7.55 6.56
CA ASP A 30 3.55 7.01 7.90
C ASP A 30 4.99 6.55 8.04
N HIS A 31 5.52 5.95 6.99
CA HIS A 31 6.83 5.30 6.95
C HIS A 31 7.97 6.26 7.34
N HIS A 32 7.96 7.51 6.87
CA HIS A 32 9.04 8.45 7.18
C HIS A 32 9.12 8.84 8.67
N TYR A 33 8.05 8.64 9.45
CA TYR A 33 8.08 8.85 10.91
C TYR A 33 8.66 7.64 11.67
N MET A 34 8.93 6.52 11.00
CA MET A 34 9.49 5.30 11.61
C MET A 34 11.02 5.36 11.82
N ASN A 35 11.65 6.53 11.68
CA ASN A 35 13.11 6.70 11.78
C ASN A 35 13.91 5.86 10.77
N VAL A 36 13.43 5.82 9.55
CA VAL A 36 14.04 5.05 8.43
C VAL A 36 15.23 5.76 7.77
N GLY A 37 15.67 6.90 8.33
CA GLY A 37 16.82 7.66 7.85
C GLY A 37 16.53 8.60 6.69
N GLU A 38 15.31 8.60 6.15
CA GLU A 38 14.88 9.45 5.05
C GLU A 38 13.56 10.14 5.37
N THR A 39 13.37 11.32 4.80
CA THR A 39 12.14 12.10 4.90
C THR A 39 11.65 12.48 3.51
N TYR A 40 10.35 12.50 3.32
CA TYR A 40 9.73 12.67 2.02
C TYR A 40 8.71 13.81 2.05
N SER A 41 8.12 14.13 0.90
CA SER A 41 7.06 15.14 0.79
C SER A 41 5.95 14.90 1.84
N GLY A 42 5.51 15.98 2.49
CA GLY A 42 4.51 15.91 3.56
C GLY A 42 5.08 15.66 4.97
N TYR A 43 6.39 15.38 5.10
CA TYR A 43 7.03 15.26 6.42
C TYR A 43 6.98 16.57 7.19
N GLN A 44 6.59 16.48 8.46
CA GLN A 44 6.49 17.61 9.37
C GLN A 44 7.46 17.41 10.55
N PRO A 45 8.63 18.08 10.57
CA PRO A 45 9.65 17.88 11.61
C PRO A 45 9.13 18.09 13.03
N ALA A 46 8.22 19.06 13.21
CA ALA A 46 7.62 19.35 14.51
C ALA A 46 6.77 18.20 15.07
N MET A 47 6.29 17.31 14.21
CA MET A 47 5.44 16.17 14.56
C MET A 47 6.22 14.84 14.62
N GLN A 48 7.53 14.85 14.35
CA GLN A 48 8.34 13.63 14.29
C GLN A 48 8.24 12.77 15.55
N PHE A 49 8.34 13.41 16.70
CA PHE A 49 8.30 12.69 17.98
C PHE A 49 6.93 12.06 18.22
N ASP A 50 5.87 12.85 18.05
CA ASP A 50 4.50 12.42 18.35
C ASP A 50 4.03 11.30 17.41
N PHE A 51 4.28 11.44 16.10
CA PHE A 51 3.96 10.38 15.14
C PHE A 51 4.80 9.12 15.34
N ASN A 52 6.11 9.29 15.59
CA ASN A 52 6.97 8.14 15.86
C ASN A 52 6.50 7.34 17.08
N LEU A 53 6.13 8.04 18.15
CA LEU A 53 5.60 7.42 19.36
C LEU A 53 4.28 6.68 19.06
N ALA A 54 3.32 7.37 18.47
CA ALA A 54 2.02 6.81 18.16
C ALA A 54 2.11 5.59 17.23
N LEU A 55 2.93 5.64 16.18
CA LEU A 55 3.14 4.51 15.27
C LEU A 55 3.81 3.33 15.96
N LYS A 56 4.82 3.57 16.82
CA LYS A 56 5.50 2.50 17.57
C LYS A 56 4.58 1.80 18.56
N GLU A 57 3.83 2.55 19.33
CA GLU A 57 2.89 2.02 20.32
C GLU A 57 1.80 1.16 19.64
N ASN A 58 1.40 1.56 18.43
CA ASN A 58 0.33 0.92 17.67
C ASN A 58 0.83 0.02 16.52
N MET A 59 2.13 -0.33 16.47
CA MET A 59 2.70 -1.14 15.39
C MET A 59 2.02 -2.50 15.24
N HIS A 60 1.49 -3.06 16.31
CA HIS A 60 0.77 -4.33 16.30
C HIS A 60 -0.59 -4.26 15.57
N HIS A 61 -1.13 -3.07 15.38
CA HIS A 61 -2.33 -2.81 14.57
C HIS A 61 -2.04 -2.58 13.08
N LEU A 62 -0.76 -2.35 12.74
CA LEU A 62 -0.33 -1.90 11.42
C LEU A 62 0.37 -3.02 10.65
N GLN A 63 0.21 -3.00 9.33
CA GLN A 63 0.88 -3.96 8.45
C GLN A 63 1.16 -3.36 7.06
N ILE A 64 2.07 -3.97 6.30
CA ILE A 64 2.43 -3.55 4.93
C ILE A 64 1.50 -4.15 3.89
N ALA A 65 1.05 -5.37 4.13
CA ALA A 65 0.23 -6.11 3.20
C ALA A 65 -0.87 -6.89 3.92
N TYR A 66 -1.99 -7.05 3.26
CA TYR A 66 -3.10 -7.90 3.68
C TYR A 66 -3.64 -8.66 2.48
N LYS A 67 -4.16 -9.86 2.70
CA LYS A 67 -4.76 -10.67 1.64
C LYS A 67 -6.11 -11.20 2.08
N LEU A 68 -7.09 -11.07 1.19
CA LEU A 68 -8.40 -11.69 1.31
C LEU A 68 -8.67 -12.45 0.00
N ASP A 69 -8.79 -13.76 0.08
CA ASP A 69 -8.86 -14.66 -1.09
C ASP A 69 -7.67 -14.45 -2.06
N GLU A 70 -7.92 -14.04 -3.30
CA GLU A 70 -6.89 -13.70 -4.28
C GLU A 70 -6.62 -12.18 -4.36
N VAL A 71 -7.27 -11.39 -3.51
CA VAL A 71 -7.07 -9.92 -3.48
C VAL A 71 -5.96 -9.57 -2.50
N LEU A 72 -4.94 -8.88 -3.00
CA LEU A 72 -3.79 -8.42 -2.27
C LEU A 72 -3.87 -6.91 -2.09
N PHE A 73 -3.90 -6.47 -0.86
CA PHE A 73 -3.97 -5.06 -0.47
C PHE A 73 -2.60 -4.58 0.01
N THR A 74 -2.11 -3.50 -0.59
CA THR A 74 -0.89 -2.80 -0.17
C THR A 74 -1.07 -1.31 -0.42
N HIS A 75 -0.20 -0.47 0.16
CA HIS A 75 -0.32 0.96 -0.03
C HIS A 75 -0.20 1.39 -1.51
N ALA A 76 0.85 0.95 -2.21
CA ALA A 76 1.11 1.38 -3.59
C ALA A 76 1.14 0.25 -4.64
N GLY A 77 1.27 -1.01 -4.19
CA GLY A 77 1.38 -2.17 -5.06
C GLY A 77 2.73 -2.87 -4.96
N ILE A 78 2.78 -4.10 -5.41
CA ILE A 78 3.98 -4.93 -5.36
C ILE A 78 4.52 -5.16 -6.77
N SER A 79 5.73 -4.67 -7.02
CA SER A 79 6.48 -4.93 -8.25
C SER A 79 7.17 -6.28 -8.21
N PRO A 80 7.01 -7.14 -9.23
CA PRO A 80 7.84 -8.33 -9.37
C PRO A 80 9.34 -8.04 -9.38
N VAL A 81 9.76 -6.90 -9.96
CA VAL A 81 11.18 -6.49 -9.98
C VAL A 81 11.69 -6.25 -8.56
N TRP A 82 10.95 -5.51 -7.75
CA TRP A 82 11.31 -5.31 -6.35
C TRP A 82 11.33 -6.62 -5.55
N MET A 83 10.40 -7.54 -5.83
CA MET A 83 10.37 -8.86 -5.20
C MET A 83 11.58 -9.72 -5.57
N ASP A 84 12.00 -9.69 -6.82
CA ASP A 84 13.14 -10.48 -7.30
C ASP A 84 14.49 -9.89 -6.83
N ASP A 85 14.60 -8.56 -6.76
CA ASP A 85 15.82 -7.88 -6.36
C ASP A 85 15.95 -7.68 -4.84
N THR A 86 15.03 -6.93 -4.26
CA THR A 86 15.15 -6.51 -2.85
C THR A 86 14.66 -7.58 -1.90
N PHE A 87 13.44 -8.06 -2.11
CA PHE A 87 12.84 -9.06 -1.22
C PHE A 87 13.65 -10.37 -1.25
N TYR A 88 13.93 -10.93 -2.44
CA TYR A 88 14.66 -12.20 -2.55
C TYR A 88 16.07 -12.14 -1.94
N ARG A 89 16.79 -11.01 -2.11
CA ARG A 89 18.11 -10.85 -1.50
C ARG A 89 18.09 -10.93 0.02
N GLU A 90 17.02 -10.47 0.65
CA GLU A 90 16.89 -10.43 2.10
C GLU A 90 16.32 -11.71 2.69
N VAL A 91 15.27 -12.23 2.09
CA VAL A 91 14.56 -13.43 2.58
C VAL A 91 15.27 -14.71 2.15
N LYS A 92 16.08 -14.67 1.06
CA LYS A 92 16.80 -15.83 0.49
C LYS A 92 15.88 -16.97 0.05
N GLN A 93 14.60 -16.69 -0.12
CA GLN A 93 13.61 -17.62 -0.60
C GLN A 93 12.75 -16.93 -1.66
N PRO A 94 12.34 -17.63 -2.72
CA PRO A 94 11.38 -17.09 -3.65
C PRO A 94 10.05 -16.86 -2.93
N TRP A 95 9.38 -15.76 -3.26
CA TRP A 95 8.05 -15.50 -2.74
C TRP A 95 7.06 -16.58 -3.18
N SER A 96 6.07 -16.84 -2.36
CA SER A 96 4.96 -17.72 -2.71
C SER A 96 3.62 -17.04 -2.44
N LYS A 97 2.59 -17.45 -3.17
CA LYS A 97 1.23 -16.92 -2.95
C LYS A 97 0.68 -17.19 -1.54
N ASN A 98 1.26 -18.12 -0.83
CA ASN A 98 0.80 -18.50 0.50
C ASN A 98 1.46 -17.65 1.60
N ASN A 99 2.72 -17.24 1.41
CA ASN A 99 3.53 -16.62 2.45
C ASN A 99 3.85 -15.14 2.18
N ILE A 100 3.50 -14.60 1.01
CA ILE A 100 3.91 -13.25 0.60
C ILE A 100 3.51 -12.16 1.61
N VAL A 101 2.34 -12.28 2.22
CA VAL A 101 1.84 -11.29 3.20
C VAL A 101 2.63 -11.37 4.49
N GLU A 102 2.78 -12.57 5.04
CA GLU A 102 3.55 -12.82 6.25
C GLU A 102 5.00 -12.38 6.08
N ASP A 103 5.63 -12.82 4.98
CA ASP A 103 7.02 -12.48 4.67
C ASP A 103 7.25 -10.97 4.52
N LEU A 104 6.34 -10.25 3.86
CA LEU A 104 6.42 -8.79 3.72
C LEU A 104 6.24 -8.07 5.05
N ASN A 105 5.27 -8.50 5.86
CA ASN A 105 5.01 -7.90 7.16
C ASN A 105 6.17 -8.15 8.14
N GLU A 106 6.75 -9.34 8.15
CA GLU A 106 7.93 -9.66 8.95
C GLU A 106 9.17 -8.92 8.47
N LEU A 107 9.39 -8.84 7.15
CA LEU A 107 10.50 -8.09 6.58
C LEU A 107 10.43 -6.60 6.94
N TYR A 108 9.24 -6.01 6.91
CA TYR A 108 9.06 -4.62 7.31
C TYR A 108 9.41 -4.39 8.79
N LYS A 109 8.94 -5.26 9.68
CA LYS A 109 9.26 -5.18 11.11
C LYS A 109 10.76 -5.31 11.37
N ALA A 110 11.43 -6.20 10.64
CA ALA A 110 12.85 -6.46 10.83
C ALA A 110 13.75 -5.39 10.17
N LYS A 111 13.35 -4.89 8.99
CA LYS A 111 14.17 -4.01 8.16
C LYS A 111 13.32 -2.97 7.41
N PRO A 112 12.69 -2.02 8.11
CA PRO A 112 11.82 -1.03 7.48
C PRO A 112 12.52 -0.17 6.41
N THR A 113 13.84 0.04 6.51
CA THR A 113 14.63 0.81 5.53
C THR A 113 14.64 0.20 4.12
N LEU A 114 14.34 -1.09 3.96
CA LEU A 114 14.18 -1.71 2.64
C LEU A 114 12.95 -1.22 1.89
N PHE A 115 12.03 -0.58 2.60
CA PHE A 115 10.82 -0.01 2.05
C PHE A 115 10.93 1.50 1.80
N ASN A 116 12.14 2.06 1.91
CA ASN A 116 12.43 3.44 1.54
C ASN A 116 12.23 3.65 0.04
N PHE A 117 12.10 4.91 -0.36
CA PHE A 117 12.07 5.28 -1.77
C PHE A 117 13.36 4.80 -2.46
N SER A 118 13.21 4.09 -3.58
CA SER A 118 14.37 3.67 -4.37
C SER A 118 14.85 4.83 -5.24
N HIS A 119 16.12 5.20 -5.08
CA HIS A 119 16.79 6.18 -5.95
C HIS A 119 17.36 5.55 -7.23
N LEU A 120 17.14 4.24 -7.43
CA LEU A 120 17.53 3.54 -8.65
C LEU A 120 16.57 3.94 -9.78
N GLY A 121 17.12 4.16 -10.98
CA GLY A 121 16.32 4.43 -12.18
C GLY A 121 16.05 5.92 -12.50
N TRP A 122 16.55 6.85 -11.72
CA TRP A 122 16.59 8.31 -12.00
C TRP A 122 15.27 8.96 -12.45
N ASP A 123 14.14 8.57 -11.87
CA ASP A 123 12.89 9.29 -12.05
C ASP A 123 12.50 10.02 -10.76
N PRO A 124 12.57 11.37 -10.71
CA PRO A 124 12.21 12.14 -9.53
C PRO A 124 10.74 11.98 -9.12
N SER A 125 9.87 11.55 -10.01
CA SER A 125 8.46 11.26 -9.72
C SER A 125 8.26 9.90 -9.02
N GLY A 126 9.30 9.06 -8.96
CA GLY A 126 9.23 7.70 -8.45
C GLY A 126 8.57 6.70 -9.40
N ASP A 127 8.42 7.03 -10.69
CA ASP A 127 7.85 6.11 -11.68
C ASP A 127 8.89 5.09 -12.17
N SER A 128 9.38 4.26 -11.24
CA SER A 128 10.33 3.18 -11.50
C SER A 128 9.76 1.83 -11.07
N VAL A 129 10.04 0.78 -11.86
CA VAL A 129 9.65 -0.61 -11.56
C VAL A 129 10.38 -1.19 -10.34
N GLU A 130 11.44 -0.55 -9.89
CA GLU A 130 12.25 -0.93 -8.73
C GLU A 130 11.70 -0.40 -7.41
N GLN A 131 10.63 0.40 -7.45
CA GLN A 131 9.97 0.90 -6.25
C GLN A 131 9.24 -0.23 -5.51
N GLY A 132 9.33 -0.17 -4.19
CA GLY A 132 8.67 -1.10 -3.29
C GLY A 132 7.18 -0.78 -3.03
N PRO A 133 6.56 -1.55 -2.13
CA PRO A 133 5.11 -1.51 -1.87
C PRO A 133 4.56 -0.18 -1.36
N LEU A 134 5.41 0.74 -0.93
CA LEU A 134 5.03 2.07 -0.44
C LEU A 134 5.12 3.16 -1.50
N TRP A 135 5.76 2.91 -2.67
CA TRP A 135 6.18 3.99 -3.56
C TRP A 135 5.82 3.80 -5.02
N ILE A 136 5.64 2.57 -5.50
CA ILE A 136 5.48 2.30 -6.92
C ILE A 136 4.30 3.06 -7.52
N ARG A 137 4.52 3.67 -8.69
CA ARG A 137 3.47 4.37 -9.42
C ARG A 137 2.71 3.43 -10.37
N PRO A 138 1.45 3.75 -10.71
CA PRO A 138 0.60 2.88 -11.52
C PRO A 138 1.22 2.46 -12.85
N SER A 139 1.87 3.40 -13.58
CA SER A 139 2.51 3.10 -14.86
C SER A 139 3.64 2.08 -14.71
N SER A 140 4.47 2.20 -13.68
CA SER A 140 5.56 1.26 -13.39
C SER A 140 5.04 -0.06 -12.85
N LEU A 141 4.02 -0.04 -12.00
CA LEU A 141 3.37 -1.28 -11.55
C LEU A 141 2.78 -2.06 -12.73
N MET A 142 2.13 -1.37 -13.67
CA MET A 142 1.65 -1.98 -14.92
C MET A 142 2.79 -2.51 -15.79
N LYS A 143 3.90 -1.79 -15.92
CA LYS A 143 5.08 -2.22 -16.69
C LYS A 143 5.72 -3.46 -16.06
N SER A 144 5.91 -3.47 -14.74
CA SER A 144 6.53 -4.56 -14.00
C SER A 144 5.74 -5.88 -14.07
N ASN A 145 4.43 -5.79 -14.23
CA ASN A 145 3.52 -6.94 -14.31
C ASN A 145 3.18 -7.37 -15.75
N LYS A 146 3.95 -6.92 -16.77
CA LYS A 146 3.78 -7.39 -18.15
C LYS A 146 4.26 -8.84 -18.31
N GLY A 147 3.59 -9.60 -19.17
CA GLY A 147 3.89 -11.01 -19.41
C GLY A 147 2.93 -11.96 -18.68
N ASP A 148 3.10 -13.27 -18.86
CA ASP A 148 2.17 -14.30 -18.37
C ASP A 148 2.52 -14.83 -16.96
N GLY A 149 3.47 -14.20 -16.29
CA GLY A 149 3.97 -14.63 -14.99
C GLY A 149 3.77 -13.59 -13.88
N GLY A 150 4.41 -13.87 -12.75
CA GLY A 150 4.51 -12.96 -11.63
C GLY A 150 3.23 -12.85 -10.80
N LEU A 151 3.15 -11.77 -10.05
CA LEU A 151 2.09 -11.54 -9.06
C LEU A 151 0.69 -11.50 -9.68
N LYS A 152 0.53 -10.92 -10.86
CA LYS A 152 -0.78 -10.80 -11.54
C LYS A 152 -1.44 -12.15 -11.86
N LYS A 153 -0.66 -13.23 -11.94
CA LYS A 153 -1.21 -14.58 -12.16
C LYS A 153 -1.94 -15.11 -10.93
N HIS A 154 -1.55 -14.62 -9.76
CA HIS A 154 -2.01 -15.14 -8.48
C HIS A 154 -2.90 -14.15 -7.73
N PHE A 155 -2.76 -12.85 -7.99
CA PHE A 155 -3.43 -11.82 -7.21
C PHE A 155 -4.10 -10.75 -8.08
N ILE A 156 -5.18 -10.22 -7.53
CA ILE A 156 -5.73 -8.91 -7.86
C ILE A 156 -5.11 -7.94 -6.85
N GLN A 157 -4.41 -6.90 -7.31
CA GLN A 157 -3.84 -5.89 -6.42
C GLN A 157 -4.79 -4.71 -6.27
N VAL A 158 -5.14 -4.39 -5.03
CA VAL A 158 -5.91 -3.18 -4.66
C VAL A 158 -4.98 -2.23 -3.92
N VAL A 159 -4.83 -1.02 -4.45
CA VAL A 159 -3.81 -0.06 -4.01
C VAL A 159 -4.31 1.37 -3.93
N GLY A 160 -3.75 2.14 -3.00
CA GLY A 160 -3.92 3.57 -2.85
C GLY A 160 -2.78 4.39 -3.49
N HIS A 161 -2.15 5.27 -2.70
CA HIS A 161 -0.96 6.06 -2.98
C HIS A 161 -1.08 7.07 -4.13
N THR A 162 -1.77 6.74 -5.18
CA THR A 162 -2.02 7.63 -6.32
C THR A 162 -3.49 7.98 -6.36
N GLN A 163 -3.78 9.24 -6.01
CA GLN A 163 -5.14 9.74 -5.95
C GLN A 163 -5.85 9.62 -7.30
N VAL A 164 -7.11 9.24 -7.25
CA VAL A 164 -8.04 9.22 -8.37
C VAL A 164 -9.24 10.08 -8.04
N THR A 165 -9.69 10.87 -9.01
CA THR A 165 -10.81 11.80 -8.81
C THR A 165 -12.17 11.12 -8.94
N ASP A 166 -12.21 10.01 -9.66
CA ASP A 166 -13.42 9.22 -9.86
C ASP A 166 -13.09 7.73 -9.78
N ILE A 167 -13.69 7.06 -8.78
CA ILE A 167 -13.46 5.64 -8.53
C ILE A 167 -13.99 4.75 -9.66
N PHE A 168 -15.11 5.13 -10.30
CA PHE A 168 -15.71 4.36 -11.38
C PHE A 168 -14.85 4.42 -12.65
N GLU A 169 -14.34 5.62 -12.99
CA GLU A 169 -13.45 5.77 -14.14
C GLU A 169 -12.10 5.08 -13.89
N SER A 170 -11.58 5.11 -12.65
CA SER A 170 -10.39 4.35 -12.27
C SER A 170 -10.57 2.86 -12.52
N PHE A 171 -11.70 2.29 -12.10
CA PHE A 171 -11.99 0.87 -12.31
C PHE A 171 -12.06 0.50 -13.80
N LYS A 172 -12.79 1.28 -14.61
CA LYS A 172 -12.87 1.06 -16.07
C LYS A 172 -11.50 1.14 -16.73
N ALA A 173 -10.67 2.12 -16.34
CA ALA A 173 -9.33 2.29 -16.90
C ALA A 173 -8.42 1.11 -16.59
N THR A 174 -8.44 0.63 -15.34
CA THR A 174 -7.62 -0.51 -14.91
C THR A 174 -8.12 -1.84 -15.46
N GLU A 175 -9.41 -2.05 -15.57
CA GLU A 175 -9.98 -3.23 -16.25
C GLU A 175 -9.53 -3.29 -17.71
N LYS A 176 -9.60 -2.17 -18.42
CA LYS A 176 -9.15 -2.07 -19.82
C LYS A 176 -7.64 -2.29 -19.95
N ALA A 177 -6.83 -1.73 -19.05
CA ALA A 177 -5.37 -1.76 -19.14
C ALA A 177 -4.78 -3.09 -18.64
N MET A 178 -5.38 -3.72 -17.63
CA MET A 178 -4.82 -4.84 -16.88
C MET A 178 -5.77 -6.04 -16.71
N GLY A 179 -6.91 -6.04 -17.38
CA GLY A 179 -7.86 -7.15 -17.32
C GLY A 179 -8.38 -7.43 -15.90
N GLY A 180 -8.64 -6.39 -15.10
CA GLY A 180 -9.18 -6.55 -13.75
C GLY A 180 -8.21 -7.15 -12.73
N ARG A 181 -6.89 -7.06 -12.97
CA ARG A 181 -5.87 -7.56 -12.04
C ARG A 181 -5.27 -6.50 -11.13
N TYR A 182 -5.80 -5.27 -11.21
CA TYR A 182 -5.19 -4.15 -10.53
C TYR A 182 -6.18 -2.98 -10.39
N TYR A 183 -6.39 -2.47 -9.19
CA TYR A 183 -7.34 -1.40 -8.92
C TYR A 183 -6.74 -0.29 -8.06
N LEU A 184 -6.89 0.96 -8.51
CA LEU A 184 -6.55 2.17 -7.78
C LEU A 184 -7.77 2.65 -7.01
N VAL A 185 -7.65 2.76 -5.67
CA VAL A 185 -8.77 3.07 -4.79
C VAL A 185 -8.58 4.32 -3.93
N ASP A 186 -7.53 5.10 -4.15
CA ASP A 186 -7.30 6.37 -3.41
C ASP A 186 -8.24 7.47 -3.91
N ALA A 187 -9.52 7.33 -3.58
CA ALA A 187 -10.62 8.22 -3.98
C ALA A 187 -11.38 8.82 -2.79
N MET A 188 -10.96 8.59 -1.55
CA MET A 188 -11.65 9.07 -0.35
C MET A 188 -11.90 10.58 -0.32
N PRO A 189 -10.97 11.47 -0.78
CA PRO A 189 -11.26 12.90 -0.87
C PRO A 189 -12.46 13.25 -1.76
N HIS A 190 -12.86 12.34 -2.64
CA HIS A 190 -14.00 12.46 -3.54
C HIS A 190 -15.16 11.51 -3.17
N GLY A 191 -15.14 10.97 -1.93
CA GLY A 191 -16.15 10.06 -1.42
C GLY A 191 -16.14 8.65 -2.04
N GLY A 192 -15.10 8.31 -2.82
CA GLY A 192 -14.98 6.99 -3.45
C GLY A 192 -14.45 5.92 -2.50
N TYR A 193 -15.04 4.73 -2.55
CA TYR A 193 -14.58 3.54 -1.84
C TYR A 193 -14.94 2.26 -2.61
N VAL A 194 -14.50 1.12 -2.12
CA VAL A 194 -14.73 -0.18 -2.79
C VAL A 194 -15.31 -1.18 -1.79
N ILE A 195 -16.28 -1.95 -2.25
CA ILE A 195 -16.79 -3.13 -1.54
C ILE A 195 -16.23 -4.38 -2.21
N TYR A 196 -15.70 -5.30 -1.41
CA TYR A 196 -15.37 -6.66 -1.86
C TYR A 196 -16.36 -7.64 -1.27
N GLU A 197 -17.10 -8.31 -2.11
CA GLU A 197 -18.12 -9.28 -1.73
C GLU A 197 -18.22 -10.38 -2.77
N ASN A 198 -18.29 -11.63 -2.31
CA ASN A 198 -18.45 -12.82 -3.17
C ASN A 198 -17.41 -12.92 -4.31
N GLY A 199 -16.16 -12.53 -4.04
CA GLY A 199 -15.10 -12.56 -5.05
C GLY A 199 -15.08 -11.37 -6.02
N GLN A 200 -15.95 -10.37 -5.82
CA GLN A 200 -16.11 -9.23 -6.71
C GLN A 200 -15.78 -7.91 -6.00
N LEU A 201 -15.01 -7.05 -6.67
CA LEU A 201 -14.74 -5.68 -6.27
C LEU A 201 -15.74 -4.74 -6.94
N THR A 202 -16.45 -3.94 -6.16
CA THR A 202 -17.46 -3.01 -6.65
C THR A 202 -17.10 -1.59 -6.20
N PRO A 203 -16.86 -0.65 -7.13
CA PRO A 203 -16.66 0.75 -6.80
C PRO A 203 -17.94 1.38 -6.29
N MET A 204 -17.84 2.19 -5.26
CA MET A 204 -18.94 2.88 -4.61
C MET A 204 -18.59 4.35 -4.36
N LYS A 205 -19.60 5.18 -4.20
CA LYS A 205 -19.44 6.58 -3.81
C LYS A 205 -20.38 6.91 -2.66
N LEU A 206 -19.89 7.65 -1.68
CA LEU A 206 -20.72 8.23 -0.64
C LEU A 206 -21.74 9.15 -1.29
N LEU A 207 -22.99 9.06 -0.86
CA LEU A 207 -24.02 10.02 -1.27
C LEU A 207 -23.67 11.36 -0.64
N GLU A 208 -23.66 12.40 -1.43
CA GLU A 208 -23.64 13.77 -0.93
C GLU A 208 -25.02 14.03 -0.31
N ASP A 209 -25.05 14.37 0.99
CA ASP A 209 -26.26 14.79 1.69
C ASP A 209 -26.71 16.18 1.24
#